data_871bb242c6d92f19bce32ea8a1284018
#
_entry.id   871bb242c6d92f19bce32ea8a1284018
#
_cell.length_a   1.000
_cell.length_b   1.000
_cell.length_c   1.000
_cell.angle_alpha   90.00
_cell.angle_beta   90.00
_cell.angle_gamma   90.00
#
_symmetry.space_group_name_H-M   'P 1'
#
loop_
_entity.id
_entity.type
_entity.pdbx_description
1 polymer ?
#
loop_
_entity_poly.entity_id
_entity_poly.type
_entity_poly.pdbx_seq_one_letter_code
_entity_poly.pdbx_strand_id
1 'polypeptide(L)'
;YQRLAPKLGIIDAIVASEGDAPINGTPIHVGLILASENPISCDAVAAYLMGIDPDRVGCLQIAKEQNLGEINMEGIETNVDLRRHRKKFKLPSFIDYLHKNRILRPQECL
;
A
#
# COMPACT_ATOMS: atom_id res chain seq x y z
N TYR A 1 13.04 -9.93 -4.29
CA TYR A 1 13.19 -9.71 -2.84
C TYR A 1 14.08 -10.78 -2.20
N GLN A 2 13.72 -12.06 -2.28
CA GLN A 2 14.42 -13.15 -1.59
C GLN A 2 15.92 -13.23 -1.86
N ARG A 3 16.39 -12.91 -3.06
CA ARG A 3 17.82 -12.97 -3.42
C ARG A 3 18.65 -11.85 -2.81
N LEU A 4 18.07 -10.66 -2.67
CA LEU A 4 18.79 -9.46 -2.20
C LEU A 4 18.54 -9.17 -0.71
N ALA A 5 17.39 -9.60 -0.19
CA ALA A 5 16.94 -9.40 1.19
C ALA A 5 17.28 -8.00 1.73
N PRO A 6 16.71 -6.93 1.16
CA PRO A 6 17.01 -5.56 1.58
C PRO A 6 16.75 -5.40 3.08
N LYS A 7 17.64 -4.68 3.76
CA LYS A 7 17.65 -4.52 5.23
C LYS A 7 16.88 -3.28 5.70
N LEU A 8 16.48 -2.43 4.79
CA LEU A 8 15.77 -1.19 5.10
C LEU A 8 14.87 -0.80 3.93
N GLY A 9 13.61 -0.57 4.22
CA GLY A 9 12.65 0.07 3.32
C GLY A 9 12.38 1.48 3.81
N ILE A 10 12.40 2.46 2.91
CA ILE A 10 12.02 3.85 3.20
C ILE A 10 11.02 4.29 2.14
N ILE A 11 9.90 4.86 2.57
CA ILE A 11 8.87 5.42 1.69
C ILE A 11 8.64 6.87 2.08
N ASP A 12 8.86 7.79 1.15
CA ASP A 12 8.44 9.18 1.29
C ASP A 12 6.94 9.28 0.97
N ALA A 13 6.16 9.57 1.99
CA ALA A 13 4.72 9.80 1.90
C ALA A 13 4.34 11.20 2.45
N ILE A 14 5.24 12.17 2.40
CA ILE A 14 4.92 13.55 2.77
C ILE A 14 3.86 14.07 1.82
N VAL A 15 4.14 14.01 0.51
CA VAL A 15 3.17 14.27 -0.55
C VAL A 15 3.20 13.08 -1.50
N ALA A 16 2.19 12.24 -1.41
CA ALA A 16 1.99 11.09 -2.27
C ALA A 16 1.22 11.48 -3.55
N SER A 17 1.00 10.53 -4.44
CA SER A 17 0.22 10.71 -5.66
C SER A 17 -0.88 9.67 -5.76
N GLU A 18 -2.08 10.09 -6.11
CA GLU A 18 -3.24 9.22 -6.29
C GLU A 18 -3.79 9.26 -7.72
N GLY A 19 -4.70 8.36 -8.06
CA GLY A 19 -5.33 8.29 -9.38
C GLY A 19 -4.40 7.73 -10.44
N ASP A 20 -4.28 8.42 -11.57
CA ASP A 20 -3.50 7.95 -12.73
C ASP A 20 -2.00 8.26 -12.60
N ALA A 21 -1.47 8.08 -11.41
CA ALA A 21 -0.04 8.21 -11.14
C ALA A 21 0.77 7.15 -11.93
N PRO A 22 2.06 7.45 -12.22
CA PRO A 22 2.82 8.65 -11.83
C PRO A 22 2.68 9.83 -12.79
N ILE A 23 2.14 9.65 -14.00
CA ILE A 23 2.16 10.68 -15.05
C ILE A 23 1.06 11.72 -14.85
N ASN A 24 -0.17 11.27 -14.62
CA ASN A 24 -1.36 12.10 -14.44
C ASN A 24 -1.96 11.97 -13.03
N GLY A 25 -1.12 11.72 -12.04
CA GLY A 25 -1.56 11.62 -10.66
C GLY A 25 -1.91 12.97 -10.04
N THR A 26 -2.77 12.92 -9.03
CA THR A 26 -3.11 14.09 -8.21
C THR A 26 -2.36 14.02 -6.89
N PRO A 27 -1.70 15.10 -6.44
CA PRO A 27 -0.99 15.08 -5.16
C PRO A 27 -1.97 14.94 -3.99
N ILE A 28 -1.58 14.12 -3.01
CA ILE A 28 -2.31 13.93 -1.76
C ILE A 28 -1.34 13.99 -0.59
N HIS A 29 -1.62 14.88 0.38
CA HIS A 29 -0.77 15.06 1.55
C HIS A 29 -1.08 13.99 2.61
N VAL A 30 -0.12 13.13 2.90
CA VAL A 30 -0.16 12.13 3.99
C VAL A 30 0.66 12.62 5.19
N GLY A 31 1.81 13.25 4.93
CA GLY A 31 2.63 13.92 5.93
C GLY A 31 3.52 12.97 6.75
N LEU A 32 3.91 11.83 6.17
CA LEU A 32 4.74 10.83 6.83
C LEU A 32 5.93 10.41 5.98
N ILE A 33 6.98 9.98 6.66
CA ILE A 33 8.04 9.14 6.09
C ILE A 33 7.94 7.80 6.81
N LEU A 34 7.88 6.71 6.04
CA LEU A 34 7.88 5.35 6.57
C LEU A 34 9.28 4.78 6.47
N ALA A 35 9.73 4.10 7.52
CA ALA A 35 10.98 3.36 7.49
C ALA A 35 10.82 2.06 8.30
N SER A 36 11.34 0.96 7.78
CA SER A 36 11.29 -0.34 8.44
C SER A 36 12.47 -1.21 8.02
N GLU A 37 12.99 -1.99 8.96
CA GLU A 37 13.96 -3.05 8.66
C GLU A 37 13.35 -4.19 7.85
N ASN A 38 12.01 -4.30 7.82
CA ASN A 38 11.29 -5.20 6.93
C ASN A 38 10.52 -4.39 5.88
N PRO A 39 11.00 -4.32 4.62
CA PRO A 39 10.33 -3.60 3.54
C PRO A 39 8.91 -4.09 3.23
N ILE A 40 8.60 -5.38 3.44
CA ILE A 40 7.24 -5.92 3.23
C ILE A 40 6.25 -5.31 4.23
N SER A 41 6.65 -5.22 5.50
CA SER A 41 5.82 -4.55 6.51
C SER A 41 5.70 -3.05 6.25
N CYS A 42 6.73 -2.42 5.71
CA CYS A 42 6.69 -1.03 5.27
C CYS A 42 5.64 -0.82 4.17
N ASP A 43 5.63 -1.69 3.15
CA ASP A 43 4.66 -1.65 2.06
C ASP A 43 3.22 -1.93 2.55
N ALA A 44 3.06 -2.84 3.52
CA ALA A 44 1.76 -3.12 4.14
C ALA A 44 1.20 -1.88 4.86
N VAL A 45 2.05 -1.16 5.62
CA VAL A 45 1.67 0.09 6.27
C VAL A 45 1.31 1.16 5.23
N ALA A 46 2.08 1.26 4.13
CA ALA A 46 1.77 2.19 3.04
C ALA A 46 0.40 1.88 2.41
N ALA A 47 0.11 0.63 2.10
CA ALA A 47 -1.20 0.20 1.58
C ALA A 47 -2.34 0.58 2.54
N TYR A 48 -2.17 0.31 3.83
CA TYR A 48 -3.15 0.69 4.86
C TYR A 48 -3.39 2.20 4.89
N LEU A 49 -2.33 3.01 4.86
CA LEU A 49 -2.43 4.49 4.83
C LEU A 49 -3.17 5.00 3.59
N MET A 50 -3.05 4.31 2.46
CA MET A 50 -3.78 4.60 1.23
C MET A 50 -5.26 4.19 1.29
N GLY A 51 -5.69 3.54 2.36
CA GLY A 51 -7.05 3.01 2.50
C GLY A 51 -7.26 1.67 1.81
N ILE A 52 -6.18 1.02 1.42
CA ILE A 52 -6.16 -0.31 0.79
C ILE A 52 -5.92 -1.36 1.86
N ASP A 53 -6.64 -2.46 1.80
CA ASP A 53 -6.40 -3.61 2.67
C ASP A 53 -5.13 -4.35 2.20
N PRO A 54 -4.07 -4.46 3.02
CA PRO A 54 -2.85 -5.15 2.63
C PRO A 54 -3.07 -6.61 2.21
N ASP A 55 -4.03 -7.32 2.80
CA ASP A 55 -4.40 -8.69 2.40
C ASP A 55 -5.02 -8.78 0.99
N ARG A 56 -5.34 -7.64 0.36
CA ARG A 56 -5.86 -7.58 -1.02
C ARG A 56 -4.81 -7.15 -2.04
N VAL A 57 -3.59 -6.92 -1.61
CA VAL A 57 -2.46 -6.57 -2.47
C VAL A 57 -1.70 -7.84 -2.83
N GLY A 58 -1.78 -8.29 -4.08
CA GLY A 58 -1.28 -9.60 -4.51
C GLY A 58 0.19 -9.85 -4.18
N CYS A 59 1.08 -8.87 -4.34
CA CYS A 59 2.49 -9.03 -3.97
C CYS A 59 2.69 -9.17 -2.45
N LEU A 60 1.85 -8.53 -1.62
CA LEU A 60 1.89 -8.67 -0.17
C LEU A 60 1.34 -10.03 0.28
N GLN A 61 0.30 -10.54 -0.39
CA GLN A 61 -0.20 -11.90 -0.14
C GLN A 61 0.89 -12.94 -0.40
N ILE A 62 1.56 -12.86 -1.54
CA ILE A 62 2.67 -13.76 -1.89
C ILE A 62 3.79 -13.64 -0.85
N ALA A 63 4.14 -12.43 -0.42
CA ALA A 63 5.16 -12.22 0.60
C ALA A 63 4.77 -12.86 1.94
N LYS A 64 3.51 -12.74 2.35
CA LYS A 64 2.95 -13.39 3.55
C LYS A 64 3.03 -14.90 3.46
N GLU A 65 2.58 -15.50 2.36
CA GLU A 65 2.63 -16.95 2.12
C GLU A 65 4.07 -17.50 2.18
N GLN A 66 5.04 -16.71 1.77
CA GLN A 66 6.46 -17.06 1.81
C GLN A 66 7.18 -16.65 3.10
N ASN A 67 6.45 -16.16 4.11
CA ASN A 67 6.98 -15.69 5.39
C ASN A 67 8.09 -14.64 5.26
N LEU A 68 7.95 -13.70 4.31
CA LEU A 68 8.95 -12.65 4.06
C LEU A 68 8.75 -11.41 4.93
N GLY A 69 7.59 -11.24 5.54
CA GLY A 69 7.28 -10.13 6.43
C GLY A 69 5.84 -10.18 6.94
N GLU A 70 5.59 -9.42 7.99
CA GLU A 70 4.24 -9.24 8.55
C GLU A 70 3.49 -8.20 7.73
N ILE A 71 2.26 -8.51 7.34
CA ILE A 71 1.38 -7.59 6.62
C ILE A 71 0.10 -7.24 7.39
N ASN A 72 -0.18 -7.96 8.50
CA ASN A 72 -1.32 -7.66 9.36
C ASN A 72 -0.98 -6.46 10.25
N MET A 73 -1.83 -5.43 10.21
CA MET A 73 -1.62 -4.20 11.00
C MET A 73 -1.56 -4.45 12.51
N GLU A 74 -2.24 -5.48 13.00
CA GLU A 74 -2.18 -5.86 14.43
C GLU A 74 -0.82 -6.42 14.85
N GLY A 75 -0.07 -6.99 13.91
CA GLY A 75 1.27 -7.53 14.14
C GLY A 75 2.40 -6.54 13.87
N ILE A 76 2.11 -5.33 13.38
CA ILE A 76 3.11 -4.31 13.05
C ILE A 76 3.08 -3.19 14.09
N GLU A 77 4.17 -3.02 14.83
CA GLU A 77 4.35 -1.91 15.75
C GLU A 77 4.73 -0.64 15.00
N THR A 78 4.11 0.48 15.36
CA THR A 78 4.40 1.79 14.79
C THR A 78 4.53 2.84 15.88
N ASN A 79 5.36 3.86 15.65
CA ASN A 79 5.58 4.95 16.59
C ASN A 79 4.55 6.10 16.48
N VAL A 80 3.58 5.97 15.57
CA VAL A 80 2.48 6.93 15.40
C VAL A 80 1.14 6.20 15.24
N ASP A 81 0.05 6.88 15.56
CA ASP A 81 -1.30 6.37 15.28
C ASP A 81 -1.61 6.52 13.79
N LEU A 82 -1.44 5.44 13.03
CA LEU A 82 -1.66 5.41 11.58
C LEU A 82 -3.08 5.81 11.17
N ARG A 83 -4.09 5.57 12.03
CA ARG A 83 -5.49 5.91 11.73
C ARG A 83 -5.70 7.38 11.47
N ARG A 84 -4.91 8.24 12.12
CA ARG A 84 -4.95 9.71 11.93
C ARG A 84 -4.42 10.16 10.58
N HIS A 85 -3.56 9.36 9.96
CA HIS A 85 -2.92 9.67 8.68
C HIS A 85 -3.53 8.90 7.51
N ARG A 86 -4.41 7.93 7.79
CA ARG A 86 -5.06 7.12 6.76
C ARG A 86 -5.92 7.99 5.85
N LYS A 87 -5.77 7.82 4.54
CA LYS A 87 -6.54 8.50 3.50
C LYS A 87 -7.18 7.44 2.59
N LYS A 88 -8.28 7.79 1.96
CA LYS A 88 -8.84 6.96 0.90
C LYS A 88 -8.33 7.49 -0.44
N PHE A 89 -7.30 6.86 -0.98
CA PHE A 89 -6.72 7.23 -2.27
C PHE A 89 -7.70 6.92 -3.40
N LYS A 90 -7.71 7.78 -4.41
CA LYS A 90 -8.39 7.50 -5.66
C LYS A 90 -7.62 6.42 -6.41
N LEU A 91 -8.35 5.43 -6.90
CA LEU A 91 -7.79 4.41 -7.77
C LEU A 91 -7.54 4.98 -9.18
N PRO A 92 -6.65 4.37 -9.99
CA PRO A 92 -6.48 4.72 -11.39
C PRO A 92 -7.80 4.61 -12.17
N SER A 93 -8.02 5.53 -13.10
CA SER A 93 -9.28 5.58 -13.89
C SER A 93 -9.57 4.30 -14.65
N PHE A 94 -8.55 3.57 -15.04
CA PHE A 94 -8.67 2.29 -15.72
C PHE A 94 -9.34 1.22 -14.82
N ILE A 95 -9.15 1.26 -13.51
CA ILE A 95 -9.82 0.37 -12.54
C ILE A 95 -11.32 0.66 -12.53
N ASP A 96 -11.71 1.93 -12.52
CA ASP A 96 -13.12 2.32 -12.63
C ASP A 96 -13.76 1.83 -13.95
N TYR A 97 -13.01 1.89 -15.04
CA TYR A 97 -13.42 1.34 -16.33
C TYR A 97 -13.67 -0.17 -16.25
N LEU A 98 -12.76 -0.93 -15.65
CA LEU A 98 -12.88 -2.37 -15.50
C LEU A 98 -14.09 -2.76 -14.62
N HIS A 99 -14.37 -2.00 -13.57
CA HIS A 99 -15.55 -2.19 -12.73
C HIS A 99 -16.84 -1.92 -13.49
N LYS A 100 -16.93 -0.78 -14.18
CA LYS A 100 -18.12 -0.39 -14.95
C LYS A 100 -18.47 -1.40 -16.03
N ASN A 101 -17.46 -2.01 -16.64
CA ASN A 101 -17.65 -3.01 -17.69
C ASN A 101 -17.72 -4.45 -17.17
N ARG A 102 -17.78 -4.66 -15.83
CA ARG A 102 -17.86 -5.97 -15.18
C ARG A 102 -16.73 -6.94 -15.55
N ILE A 103 -15.58 -6.42 -15.96
CA ILE A 103 -14.38 -7.20 -16.25
C ILE A 103 -13.73 -7.66 -14.95
N LEU A 104 -13.76 -6.80 -13.91
CA LEU A 104 -13.34 -7.13 -12.56
C LEU A 104 -14.52 -6.97 -11.60
N ARG A 105 -14.63 -7.88 -10.64
CA ARG A 105 -15.61 -7.74 -9.55
C ARG A 105 -15.06 -6.77 -8.50
N PRO A 106 -15.94 -6.05 -7.77
CA PRO A 106 -15.49 -5.15 -6.69
C PRO A 106 -14.61 -5.83 -5.63
N GLN A 107 -14.76 -7.15 -5.47
CA GLN A 107 -13.96 -7.94 -4.53
C GLN A 107 -12.58 -8.33 -5.07
N GLU A 108 -12.35 -8.21 -6.37
CA GLU A 108 -11.10 -8.59 -7.06
C GLU A 108 -10.16 -7.40 -7.24
N CYS A 109 -10.64 -6.19 -6.91
CA CYS A 109 -9.82 -4.97 -6.91
C CYS A 109 -9.52 -4.53 -5.49
N LEU A 110 -8.32 -4.11 -5.32
CA LEU A 110 -7.69 -3.55 -4.11
C LEU A 110 -8.63 -2.93 -3.10
#